data_2b07de61781924e421b6c8f0c222e60a
#
_entry.id   2b07de61781924e421b6c8f0c222e60a
#
_cell.length_a   1.000
_cell.length_b   1.000
_cell.length_c   1.000
_cell.angle_alpha   90.00
_cell.angle_beta   90.00
_cell.angle_gamma   90.00
#
_symmetry.space_group_name_H-M   'P 1'
#
loop_
_entity.id
_entity.type
_entity.pdbx_description
1 polymer ?
#
loop_
_entity_poly.entity_id
_entity_poly.type
_entity_poly.pdbx_seq_one_letter_code
_entity_poly.pdbx_strand_id
1 'polypeptide(L)'
;MADGTKTPWHLWLVGVVSLLWNGFGGYDFIMSTTQGETYWRASGMTQPMIDYYNAMPTWMYGSWIIGVWGAVIGSILLLLRNKLAVPAFALSLLGAAGSLIYGLMNPMPGLPPAMAMMAYMPWVILVIAALLLWYAWTMRKKGVLS
;
A
#
# COMPACT_ATOMS: atom_id res chain seq x y z
N MET A 1 -21.08 -2.05 15.48
CA MET A 1 -20.94 -0.77 16.12
C MET A 1 -20.18 -0.90 17.43
N ALA A 2 -19.38 0.08 17.75
CA ALA A 2 -18.57 0.03 18.95
C ALA A 2 -19.43 0.29 20.18
N ASP A 3 -19.73 -0.67 20.99
CA ASP A 3 -20.56 -0.70 22.20
C ASP A 3 -20.52 0.55 23.09
N GLY A 4 -20.96 1.70 22.56
CA GLY A 4 -20.93 2.97 23.28
C GLY A 4 -19.55 3.59 23.42
N THR A 5 -18.49 2.95 22.87
CA THR A 5 -17.15 3.50 22.90
C THR A 5 -17.08 4.70 21.95
N LYS A 6 -16.63 5.84 22.47
CA LYS A 6 -16.45 7.01 21.65
C LYS A 6 -15.37 6.77 20.61
N THR A 7 -15.64 7.19 19.39
CA THR A 7 -14.65 7.17 18.33
C THR A 7 -13.62 8.28 18.59
N PRO A 8 -12.34 7.94 18.78
CA PRO A 8 -11.32 8.98 18.98
C PRO A 8 -11.14 9.78 17.69
N TRP A 9 -10.85 11.08 17.85
CA TRP A 9 -10.67 11.97 16.69
C TRP A 9 -9.56 11.51 15.76
N HIS A 10 -8.50 10.89 16.32
CA HIS A 10 -7.36 10.43 15.52
C HIS A 10 -7.74 9.29 14.58
N LEU A 11 -8.82 8.54 14.84
CA LEU A 11 -9.28 7.52 13.91
C LEU A 11 -9.67 8.15 12.57
N TRP A 12 -10.38 9.28 12.61
CA TRP A 12 -10.77 9.99 11.40
C TRP A 12 -9.55 10.53 10.65
N LEU A 13 -8.59 11.07 11.39
CA LEU A 13 -7.34 11.58 10.81
C LEU A 13 -6.53 10.44 10.16
N VAL A 14 -6.30 9.36 10.90
CA VAL A 14 -5.57 8.21 10.38
C VAL A 14 -6.30 7.59 9.18
N GLY A 15 -7.60 7.43 9.28
CA GLY A 15 -8.41 6.87 8.19
C GLY A 15 -8.36 7.68 6.92
N VAL A 16 -8.54 9.01 7.02
CA VAL A 16 -8.50 9.90 5.85
C VAL A 16 -7.10 9.97 5.25
N VAL A 17 -6.07 10.18 6.08
CA VAL A 17 -4.68 10.27 5.60
C VAL A 17 -4.25 8.95 4.97
N SER A 18 -4.58 7.81 5.60
CA SER A 18 -4.22 6.50 5.04
C SER A 18 -4.98 6.23 3.74
N LEU A 19 -6.24 6.65 3.64
CA LEU A 19 -7.00 6.48 2.40
C LEU A 19 -6.40 7.32 1.26
N LEU A 20 -5.96 8.54 1.53
CA LEU A 20 -5.29 9.37 0.54
C LEU A 20 -3.96 8.75 0.11
N TRP A 21 -3.16 8.29 1.05
CA TRP A 21 -1.89 7.63 0.78
C TRP A 21 -2.07 6.35 -0.03
N ASN A 22 -2.96 5.48 0.43
CA ASN A 22 -3.22 4.20 -0.23
C ASN A 22 -3.97 4.40 -1.55
N GLY A 23 -4.84 5.39 -1.62
CA GLY A 23 -5.55 5.75 -2.84
C GLY A 23 -4.60 6.21 -3.94
N PHE A 24 -3.53 6.91 -3.59
CA PHE A 24 -2.48 7.26 -4.55
C PHE A 24 -1.81 6.00 -5.09
N GLY A 25 -1.52 5.01 -4.23
CA GLY A 25 -1.00 3.71 -4.66
C GLY A 25 -1.96 3.00 -5.60
N GLY A 26 -3.27 3.06 -5.33
CA GLY A 26 -4.30 2.51 -6.21
C GLY A 26 -4.33 3.19 -7.57
N TYR A 27 -4.21 4.52 -7.58
CA TYR A 27 -4.10 5.30 -8.82
C TYR A 27 -2.88 4.87 -9.64
N ASP A 28 -1.71 4.78 -8.98
CA ASP A 28 -0.48 4.35 -9.63
C ASP A 28 -0.62 2.95 -10.21
N PHE A 29 -1.27 2.03 -9.49
CA PHE A 29 -1.52 0.68 -9.97
C PHE A 29 -2.41 0.69 -11.22
N ILE A 30 -3.52 1.42 -11.19
CA ILE A 30 -4.45 1.50 -12.33
C ILE A 30 -3.75 2.08 -13.56
N MET A 31 -3.00 3.16 -13.38
CA MET A 31 -2.27 3.80 -14.49
C MET A 31 -1.19 2.87 -15.04
N SER A 32 -0.47 2.17 -14.17
CA SER A 32 0.58 1.24 -14.59
C SER A 32 0.02 0.05 -15.37
N THR A 33 -1.15 -0.48 -14.97
CA THR A 33 -1.73 -1.65 -15.62
C THR A 33 -2.52 -1.31 -16.87
N THR A 34 -3.02 -0.08 -16.99
CA THR A 34 -3.82 0.34 -18.15
C THR A 34 -3.00 1.05 -19.22
N GLN A 35 -2.07 1.93 -18.82
CA GLN A 35 -1.26 2.72 -19.74
C GLN A 35 0.19 2.24 -19.87
N GLY A 36 0.68 1.50 -18.88
CA GLY A 36 2.00 0.87 -18.91
C GLY A 36 3.12 1.86 -19.23
N GLU A 37 3.84 1.60 -20.32
CA GLU A 37 5.00 2.39 -20.69
C GLU A 37 4.71 3.88 -20.87
N THR A 38 3.53 4.23 -21.40
CA THR A 38 3.16 5.63 -21.60
C THR A 38 3.16 6.38 -20.26
N TYR A 39 2.55 5.78 -19.25
CA TYR A 39 2.51 6.34 -17.91
C TYR A 39 3.90 6.40 -17.28
N TRP A 40 4.67 5.33 -17.40
CA TRP A 40 6.01 5.25 -16.81
C TRP A 40 6.98 6.24 -17.42
N ARG A 41 6.94 6.41 -18.75
CA ARG A 41 7.78 7.40 -19.44
C ARG A 41 7.41 8.82 -19.04
N ALA A 42 6.12 9.11 -18.91
CA ALA A 42 5.65 10.41 -18.46
C ALA A 42 6.09 10.71 -17.02
N SER A 43 6.30 9.66 -16.21
CA SER A 43 6.79 9.78 -14.83
C SER A 43 8.31 9.94 -14.74
N GLY A 44 9.02 9.90 -15.86
CA GLY A 44 10.47 10.06 -15.90
C GLY A 44 11.26 8.77 -15.76
N MET A 45 10.63 7.61 -15.89
CA MET A 45 11.33 6.32 -15.78
C MET A 45 12.24 6.11 -16.99
N THR A 46 13.43 5.55 -16.73
CA THR A 46 14.39 5.17 -17.77
C THR A 46 13.96 3.86 -18.42
N GLN A 47 14.53 3.56 -19.60
CA GLN A 47 14.24 2.31 -20.31
C GLN A 47 14.55 1.05 -19.46
N PRO A 48 15.70 0.97 -18.75
CA PRO A 48 15.95 -0.19 -17.87
C PRO A 48 14.89 -0.36 -16.79
N MET A 49 14.34 0.73 -16.24
CA MET A 49 13.27 0.68 -15.25
C MET A 49 11.97 0.14 -15.85
N ILE A 50 11.64 0.58 -17.06
CA ILE A 50 10.46 0.12 -17.80
C ILE A 50 10.58 -1.37 -18.10
N ASP A 51 11.75 -1.81 -18.57
CA ASP A 51 12.03 -3.21 -18.85
C ASP A 51 11.91 -4.06 -17.58
N TYR A 52 12.33 -3.52 -16.45
CA TYR A 52 12.17 -4.17 -15.15
C TYR A 52 10.70 -4.44 -14.83
N TYR A 53 9.83 -3.44 -15.02
CA TYR A 53 8.39 -3.62 -14.79
C TYR A 53 7.78 -4.62 -15.78
N ASN A 54 8.19 -4.58 -17.03
CA ASN A 54 7.68 -5.51 -18.04
C ASN A 54 8.11 -6.95 -17.79
N ALA A 55 9.20 -7.15 -17.09
CA ALA A 55 9.73 -8.49 -16.76
C ALA A 55 9.18 -9.05 -15.45
N MET A 56 8.33 -8.31 -14.74
CA MET A 56 7.79 -8.78 -13.47
C MET A 56 6.97 -10.06 -13.62
N PRO A 57 7.22 -11.07 -12.75
CA PRO A 57 6.43 -12.30 -12.77
C PRO A 57 5.00 -12.06 -12.27
N THR A 58 4.11 -12.97 -12.66
CA THR A 58 2.68 -12.87 -12.28
C THR A 58 2.47 -12.80 -10.76
N TRP A 59 3.25 -13.56 -9.99
CA TRP A 59 3.08 -13.55 -8.53
C TRP A 59 3.40 -12.18 -7.92
N MET A 60 4.30 -11.42 -8.55
CA MET A 60 4.62 -10.07 -8.10
C MET A 60 3.44 -9.13 -8.31
N TYR A 61 2.76 -9.24 -9.44
CA TYR A 61 1.51 -8.49 -9.66
C TYR A 61 0.46 -8.85 -8.62
N GLY A 62 0.35 -10.13 -8.27
CA GLY A 62 -0.54 -10.58 -7.20
C GLY A 62 -0.22 -9.95 -5.86
N SER A 63 1.06 -9.90 -5.48
CA SER A 63 1.52 -9.23 -4.26
C SER A 63 1.20 -7.74 -4.30
N TRP A 64 1.40 -7.10 -5.43
CA TRP A 64 1.11 -5.67 -5.62
C TRP A 64 -0.38 -5.39 -5.46
N ILE A 65 -1.24 -6.20 -6.11
CA ILE A 65 -2.70 -6.08 -5.99
C ILE A 65 -3.12 -6.19 -4.52
N ILE A 66 -2.69 -7.24 -3.84
CA ILE A 66 -3.05 -7.48 -2.44
C ILE A 66 -2.56 -6.34 -1.55
N GLY A 67 -1.33 -5.89 -1.76
CA GLY A 67 -0.74 -4.81 -0.97
C GLY A 67 -1.51 -3.50 -1.12
N VAL A 68 -1.76 -3.08 -2.35
CA VAL A 68 -2.42 -1.81 -2.66
C VAL A 68 -3.90 -1.84 -2.29
N TRP A 69 -4.64 -2.81 -2.81
CA TRP A 69 -6.09 -2.83 -2.62
C TRP A 69 -6.48 -3.29 -1.23
N GLY A 70 -5.69 -4.14 -0.60
CA GLY A 70 -5.87 -4.46 0.83
C GLY A 70 -5.77 -3.22 1.70
N ALA A 71 -4.83 -2.34 1.40
CA ALA A 71 -4.65 -1.09 2.13
C ALA A 71 -5.79 -0.10 1.87
N VAL A 72 -6.24 0.03 0.62
CA VAL A 72 -7.38 0.90 0.28
C VAL A 72 -8.64 0.42 0.99
N ILE A 73 -8.95 -0.85 0.86
CA ILE A 73 -10.14 -1.44 1.52
C ILE A 73 -10.02 -1.32 3.03
N GLY A 74 -8.84 -1.59 3.58
CA GLY A 74 -8.58 -1.45 5.02
C GLY A 74 -8.83 -0.03 5.52
N SER A 75 -8.39 0.98 4.75
CA SER A 75 -8.61 2.38 5.11
C SER A 75 -10.10 2.74 5.11
N ILE A 76 -10.85 2.25 4.12
CA ILE A 76 -12.30 2.46 4.05
C ILE A 76 -12.98 1.77 5.23
N LEU A 77 -12.62 0.52 5.52
CA LEU A 77 -13.20 -0.23 6.64
C LEU A 77 -12.87 0.43 7.99
N LEU A 78 -11.68 1.01 8.11
CA LEU A 78 -11.29 1.76 9.30
C LEU A 78 -12.21 2.96 9.51
N LEU A 79 -12.48 3.72 8.45
CA LEU A 79 -13.40 4.87 8.50
C LEU A 79 -14.84 4.45 8.80
N LEU A 80 -15.25 3.26 8.37
CA LEU A 80 -16.55 2.69 8.69
C LEU A 80 -16.59 2.05 10.08
N ARG A 81 -15.48 2.09 10.80
CA ARG A 81 -15.30 1.47 12.12
C ARG A 81 -15.60 -0.03 12.10
N ASN A 82 -15.21 -0.69 11.01
CA ASN A 82 -15.44 -2.12 10.82
C ASN A 82 -14.20 -2.90 11.20
N LYS A 83 -14.35 -3.93 12.04
CA LYS A 83 -13.23 -4.78 12.48
C LYS A 83 -12.52 -5.51 11.35
N LEU A 84 -13.15 -5.65 10.19
CA LEU A 84 -12.53 -6.26 9.01
C LEU A 84 -11.37 -5.44 8.46
N ALA A 85 -11.18 -4.21 8.93
CA ALA A 85 -9.98 -3.42 8.62
C ALA A 85 -8.71 -4.18 9.05
N VAL A 86 -8.75 -4.94 10.14
CA VAL A 86 -7.59 -5.70 10.62
C VAL A 86 -7.12 -6.73 9.61
N PRO A 87 -7.96 -7.70 9.16
CA PRO A 87 -7.49 -8.64 8.14
C PRO A 87 -7.16 -7.98 6.81
N ALA A 88 -7.83 -6.88 6.43
CA ALA A 88 -7.51 -6.15 5.22
C ALA A 88 -6.09 -5.57 5.27
N PHE A 89 -5.72 -4.92 6.36
CA PHE A 89 -4.36 -4.41 6.54
C PHE A 89 -3.33 -5.55 6.71
N ALA A 90 -3.71 -6.67 7.30
CA ALA A 90 -2.84 -7.84 7.38
C ALA A 90 -2.49 -8.38 5.99
N LEU A 91 -3.49 -8.50 5.11
CA LEU A 91 -3.26 -8.90 3.72
C LEU A 91 -2.39 -7.89 2.98
N SER A 92 -2.63 -6.58 3.21
CA SER A 92 -1.81 -5.53 2.63
C SER A 92 -0.36 -5.65 3.06
N LEU A 93 -0.10 -5.93 4.33
CA LEU A 93 1.25 -6.12 4.85
C LEU A 93 1.94 -7.31 4.18
N LEU A 94 1.22 -8.42 3.98
CA LEU A 94 1.75 -9.58 3.28
C LEU A 94 2.12 -9.24 1.84
N GLY A 95 1.27 -8.49 1.14
CA GLY A 95 1.56 -8.04 -0.22
C GLY A 95 2.76 -7.11 -0.28
N ALA A 96 2.87 -6.18 0.66
CA ALA A 96 4.02 -5.28 0.77
C ALA A 96 5.30 -6.04 1.06
N ALA A 97 5.25 -7.05 1.93
CA ALA A 97 6.40 -7.91 2.22
C ALA A 97 6.85 -8.69 0.99
N GLY A 98 5.90 -9.24 0.22
CA GLY A 98 6.21 -9.94 -1.03
C GLY A 98 6.88 -9.02 -2.05
N SER A 99 6.39 -7.80 -2.18
CA SER A 99 6.98 -6.78 -3.07
C SER A 99 8.39 -6.40 -2.63
N LEU A 100 8.59 -6.25 -1.33
CA LEU A 100 9.93 -5.94 -0.78
C LEU A 100 10.91 -7.08 -1.05
N ILE A 101 10.49 -8.32 -0.82
CA ILE A 101 11.34 -9.49 -1.07
C ILE A 101 11.74 -9.55 -2.55
N TYR A 102 10.78 -9.34 -3.44
CA TYR A 102 11.08 -9.31 -4.88
C TYR A 102 12.11 -8.22 -5.20
N GLY A 103 11.93 -7.02 -4.66
CA GLY A 103 12.86 -5.91 -4.89
C GLY A 103 14.26 -6.16 -4.34
N LEU A 104 14.38 -6.87 -3.22
CA LEU A 104 15.68 -7.25 -2.66
C LEU A 104 16.38 -8.30 -3.51
N MET A 105 15.64 -9.24 -4.10
CA MET A 105 16.16 -10.26 -4.97
C MET A 105 16.47 -9.73 -6.39
N ASN A 106 15.75 -8.72 -6.83
CA ASN A 106 15.83 -8.16 -8.17
C ASN A 106 15.89 -6.62 -8.06
N PRO A 107 17.06 -6.05 -7.73
CA PRO A 107 17.18 -4.58 -7.60
C PRO A 107 16.85 -3.87 -8.90
N MET A 108 16.15 -2.75 -8.81
CA MET A 108 15.77 -1.96 -9.97
C MET A 108 17.00 -1.29 -10.60
N PRO A 109 17.29 -1.54 -11.89
CA PRO A 109 18.42 -0.91 -12.57
C PRO A 109 18.09 0.49 -13.09
N GLY A 110 19.13 1.27 -13.37
CA GLY A 110 18.99 2.54 -14.08
C GLY A 110 18.25 3.63 -13.32
N LEU A 111 18.24 3.57 -12.00
CA LEU A 111 17.54 4.56 -11.16
C LEU A 111 18.26 5.91 -11.20
N PRO A 112 17.62 7.00 -11.73
CA PRO A 112 18.23 8.33 -11.73
C PRO A 112 18.39 8.87 -10.30
N PRO A 113 19.39 9.74 -10.05
CA PRO A 113 19.55 10.35 -8.72
C PRO A 113 18.30 11.08 -8.23
N ALA A 114 17.54 11.71 -9.10
CA ALA A 114 16.29 12.39 -8.77
C ALA A 114 15.21 11.42 -8.28
N MET A 115 15.32 10.14 -8.60
CA MET A 115 14.36 9.10 -8.19
C MET A 115 14.95 8.14 -7.15
N ALA A 116 16.03 8.55 -6.48
CA ALA A 116 16.71 7.71 -5.48
C ALA A 116 15.78 7.24 -4.35
N MET A 117 14.76 8.03 -4.03
CA MET A 117 13.77 7.66 -3.01
C MET A 117 13.00 6.40 -3.36
N MET A 118 12.89 6.04 -4.64
CA MET A 118 12.20 4.81 -5.05
C MET A 118 12.87 3.55 -4.47
N ALA A 119 14.18 3.62 -4.21
CA ALA A 119 14.90 2.49 -3.60
C ALA A 119 14.45 2.24 -2.15
N TYR A 120 14.01 3.27 -1.46
CA TYR A 120 13.56 3.18 -0.07
C TYR A 120 12.05 3.01 0.05
N MET A 121 11.31 3.29 -1.00
CA MET A 121 9.84 3.29 -0.96
C MET A 121 9.24 1.96 -0.49
N PRO A 122 9.72 0.78 -0.93
CA PRO A 122 9.18 -0.49 -0.42
C PRO A 122 9.29 -0.62 1.10
N TRP A 123 10.37 -0.10 1.69
CA TRP A 123 10.55 -0.10 3.15
C TRP A 123 9.55 0.84 3.82
N VAL A 124 9.34 2.02 3.25
CA VAL A 124 8.37 3.00 3.77
C VAL A 124 6.96 2.40 3.73
N ILE A 125 6.61 1.79 2.61
CA ILE A 125 5.29 1.15 2.44
C ILE A 125 5.10 0.04 3.47
N LEU A 126 6.12 -0.79 3.69
CA LEU A 126 6.06 -1.88 4.67
C LEU A 126 5.83 -1.34 6.09
N VAL A 127 6.57 -0.30 6.48
CA VAL A 127 6.43 0.32 7.81
C VAL A 127 5.05 0.92 7.98
N ILE A 128 4.55 1.64 6.98
CA ILE A 128 3.21 2.23 7.04
C ILE A 128 2.14 1.13 7.15
N ALA A 129 2.27 0.05 6.36
CA ALA A 129 1.34 -1.08 6.42
C ALA A 129 1.33 -1.72 7.82
N ALA A 130 2.51 -1.90 8.42
CA ALA A 130 2.62 -2.46 9.77
C ALA A 130 2.00 -1.53 10.81
N LEU A 131 2.21 -0.22 10.69
CA LEU A 131 1.62 0.76 11.61
C LEU A 131 0.10 0.81 11.49
N LEU A 132 -0.43 0.73 10.27
CA LEU A 132 -1.88 0.72 10.04
C LEU A 132 -2.51 -0.56 10.61
N LEU A 133 -1.85 -1.70 10.44
CA LEU A 133 -2.33 -2.97 11.03
C LEU A 133 -2.35 -2.88 12.55
N TRP A 134 -1.27 -2.39 13.14
CA TRP A 134 -1.19 -2.21 14.59
C TRP A 134 -2.27 -1.26 15.10
N TYR A 135 -2.48 -0.14 14.39
CA TYR A 135 -3.49 0.84 14.75
C TYR A 135 -4.90 0.23 14.70
N ALA A 136 -5.23 -0.44 13.60
CA ALA A 136 -6.54 -1.07 13.43
C ALA A 136 -6.78 -2.15 14.48
N TRP A 137 -5.77 -2.96 14.77
CA TRP A 137 -5.87 -3.99 15.80
C TRP A 137 -6.09 -3.39 17.19
N THR A 138 -5.36 -2.30 17.50
CA THR A 138 -5.52 -1.58 18.76
C THR A 138 -6.94 -1.01 18.89
N MET A 139 -7.46 -0.41 17.81
CA MET A 139 -8.82 0.13 17.80
C MET A 139 -9.87 -0.98 17.96
N ARG A 140 -9.63 -2.13 17.37
CA ARG A 140 -10.50 -3.30 17.56
C ARG A 140 -10.50 -3.75 19.01
N LYS A 141 -9.34 -3.84 19.63
CA LYS A 141 -9.22 -4.24 21.05
C LYS A 141 -9.92 -3.27 21.99
N LYS A 142 -9.95 -1.99 21.66
CA LYS A 142 -10.62 -0.95 22.43
C LYS A 142 -12.12 -0.88 22.18
N GLY A 143 -12.65 -1.72 21.30
CA GLY A 143 -14.06 -1.71 20.94
C GLY A 143 -14.48 -0.62 19.99
N VAL A 144 -13.55 0.15 19.44
CA VAL A 144 -13.85 1.21 18.46
C VAL A 144 -14.28 0.61 17.12
N LEU A 145 -13.65 -0.51 16.74
CA LEU A 145 -14.03 -1.26 15.55
C LEU A 145 -14.89 -2.47 15.95
N SER A 146 -15.96 -2.70 15.24
CA SER A 146 -16.88 -3.79 15.52
C SER A 146 -17.33 -4.57 14.27
#